data_d5f32c6fe558a765e2429d1e33151ae9
#
_entry.id   d5f32c6fe558a765e2429d1e33151ae9
#
_cell.length_a   1.000
_cell.length_b   1.000
_cell.length_c   1.000
_cell.angle_alpha   90.00
_cell.angle_beta   90.00
_cell.angle_gamma   90.00
#
_symmetry.space_group_name_H-M   'P 1'
#
loop_
_entity.id
_entity.type
_entity.pdbx_description
1 polymer ?
#
loop_
_entity_poly.entity_id
_entity_poly.type
_entity_poly.pdbx_seq_one_letter_code
_entity_poly.pdbx_strand_id
1 'polypeptide(L)'
;MRISTFTVIILALAILVGSCDAPSDNALYRKWRLQKYNCIATSSYGLTQVNKESEYILQLDNTGVFSCTTDCNTITGSFEKSKNALKFFSISFTELACDNMMIERSIVFILPSIKSYEIMDDSILVLKDDNGHILMELTK
;
A
#
# COMPACT_ATOMS: atom_id res chain seq x y z
N MET A 1 -63.34 2.98 40.87
CA MET A 1 -62.71 2.52 39.63
C MET A 1 -61.42 3.27 39.51
N ARG A 2 -60.31 2.61 39.87
CA ARG A 2 -58.94 3.24 39.87
C ARG A 2 -58.22 2.83 38.63
N ILE A 3 -57.91 3.78 37.77
CA ILE A 3 -57.13 3.59 36.56
C ILE A 3 -55.66 3.77 36.95
N SER A 4 -54.93 2.66 36.92
CA SER A 4 -53.45 2.65 37.15
C SER A 4 -52.75 3.02 35.88
N THR A 5 -52.08 4.16 35.87
CA THR A 5 -51.23 4.61 34.78
C THR A 5 -49.89 3.89 34.85
N PHE A 6 -49.69 2.91 33.98
CA PHE A 6 -48.38 2.31 33.76
C PHE A 6 -47.53 3.25 32.90
N THR A 7 -46.60 3.89 33.54
CA THR A 7 -45.56 4.69 32.81
C THR A 7 -44.57 3.73 32.18
N VAL A 8 -44.65 3.57 30.86
CA VAL A 8 -43.66 2.82 30.07
C VAL A 8 -42.47 3.72 29.87
N ILE A 9 -41.37 3.46 30.59
CA ILE A 9 -40.06 4.08 30.34
C ILE A 9 -39.41 3.34 29.17
N ILE A 10 -39.46 3.93 27.99
CA ILE A 10 -38.73 3.47 26.84
C ILE A 10 -37.29 3.94 27.01
N LEU A 11 -36.42 3.03 27.44
CA LEU A 11 -34.97 3.25 27.48
C LEU A 11 -34.43 3.18 26.03
N ALA A 12 -34.25 4.35 25.41
CA ALA A 12 -33.62 4.45 24.11
C ALA A 12 -32.12 4.14 24.24
N LEU A 13 -31.76 2.88 23.95
CA LEU A 13 -30.36 2.47 23.84
C LEU A 13 -29.78 3.04 22.53
N ALA A 14 -29.12 4.18 22.62
CA ALA A 14 -28.37 4.75 21.50
C ALA A 14 -27.17 3.84 21.18
N ILE A 15 -27.31 3.00 20.16
CA ILE A 15 -26.21 2.22 19.60
C ILE A 15 -25.34 3.22 18.84
N LEU A 16 -24.24 3.64 19.45
CA LEU A 16 -23.16 4.31 18.75
C LEU A 16 -22.50 3.30 17.80
N VAL A 17 -23.05 3.19 16.60
CA VAL A 17 -22.36 2.53 15.48
C VAL A 17 -21.18 3.42 15.12
N GLY A 18 -20.02 3.11 15.69
CA GLY A 18 -18.76 3.69 15.22
C GLY A 18 -18.61 3.31 13.75
N SER A 19 -18.81 4.28 12.84
CA SER A 19 -18.41 4.14 11.45
C SER A 19 -16.89 3.95 11.45
N CYS A 20 -16.44 2.71 11.30
CA CYS A 20 -15.12 2.45 10.73
C CYS A 20 -15.22 2.93 9.28
N ASP A 21 -14.77 4.14 9.01
CA ASP A 21 -14.55 4.60 7.64
C ASP A 21 -13.53 3.65 7.01
N ALA A 22 -14.02 2.74 6.17
CA ALA A 22 -13.16 1.98 5.29
C ALA A 22 -12.39 3.01 4.44
N PRO A 23 -11.05 2.86 4.27
CA PRO A 23 -10.27 3.78 3.47
C PRO A 23 -10.94 3.92 2.10
N SER A 24 -11.14 5.15 1.65
CA SER A 24 -11.80 5.42 0.38
C SER A 24 -11.09 4.63 -0.71
N ASP A 25 -11.84 4.05 -1.66
CA ASP A 25 -11.28 3.29 -2.79
C ASP A 25 -10.20 4.07 -3.57
N ASN A 26 -10.20 5.39 -3.43
CA ASN A 26 -9.24 6.31 -4.03
C ASN A 26 -7.95 6.51 -3.21
N ALA A 27 -7.86 6.02 -1.98
CA ALA A 27 -6.69 6.23 -1.13
C ALA A 27 -5.40 5.62 -1.70
N LEU A 28 -5.52 4.57 -2.52
CA LEU A 28 -4.37 3.93 -3.17
C LEU A 28 -3.77 4.80 -4.30
N TYR A 29 -4.60 5.57 -5.03
CA TYR A 29 -4.21 6.28 -6.25
C TYR A 29 -3.51 7.61 -5.94
N ARG A 30 -2.23 7.52 -5.63
CA ARG A 30 -1.37 8.68 -5.31
C ARG A 30 0.10 8.33 -5.47
N LYS A 31 0.95 9.28 -5.12
CA LYS A 31 2.39 9.08 -4.98
C LYS A 31 2.71 8.53 -3.60
N TRP A 32 3.52 7.48 -3.59
CA TRP A 32 4.00 6.80 -2.40
C TRP A 32 5.52 6.79 -2.39
N ARG A 33 6.13 7.28 -1.33
CA ARG A 33 7.58 7.31 -1.15
C ARG A 33 8.04 6.03 -0.44
N LEU A 34 8.97 5.31 -1.03
CA LEU A 34 9.55 4.10 -0.44
C LEU A 34 10.33 4.42 0.84
N GLN A 35 10.04 3.70 1.90
CA GLN A 35 10.73 3.80 3.19
C GLN A 35 11.55 2.54 3.48
N LYS A 36 10.96 1.40 3.23
CA LYS A 36 11.60 0.10 3.46
C LYS A 36 11.26 -0.87 2.32
N TYR A 37 12.16 -1.76 2.03
CA TYR A 37 11.99 -2.79 1.00
C TYR A 37 12.70 -4.09 1.40
N ASN A 38 12.22 -5.21 0.85
CA ASN A 38 12.91 -6.49 0.96
C ASN A 38 14.08 -6.51 -0.03
N CYS A 39 15.32 -6.54 0.48
CA CYS A 39 16.50 -6.51 -0.36
C CYS A 39 16.77 -7.89 -0.96
N ILE A 40 16.90 -7.97 -2.28
CA ILE A 40 17.20 -9.23 -3.00
C ILE A 40 18.56 -9.85 -2.62
N ALA A 41 19.45 -9.06 -2.03
CA ALA A 41 20.75 -9.56 -1.59
C ALA A 41 20.70 -10.30 -0.24
N THR A 42 19.59 -10.24 0.46
CA THR A 42 19.41 -10.92 1.75
C THR A 42 18.54 -12.15 1.59
N SER A 43 18.95 -13.27 2.17
CA SER A 43 18.19 -14.53 2.14
C SER A 43 17.01 -14.55 3.11
N SER A 44 16.76 -13.46 3.82
CA SER A 44 15.70 -13.34 4.84
C SER A 44 14.68 -12.28 4.45
N TYR A 45 13.42 -12.47 4.85
CA TYR A 45 12.32 -11.50 4.67
C TYR A 45 12.49 -10.25 5.57
N GLY A 46 13.73 -9.76 5.72
CA GLY A 46 14.03 -8.55 6.47
C GLY A 46 13.87 -7.31 5.60
N LEU A 47 13.15 -6.29 6.12
CA LEU A 47 13.04 -5.01 5.43
C LEU A 47 14.30 -4.16 5.65
N THR A 48 14.87 -3.68 4.55
CA THR A 48 15.98 -2.74 4.54
C THR A 48 15.44 -1.32 4.47
N GLN A 49 15.96 -0.43 5.33
CA GLN A 49 15.61 0.99 5.31
C GLN A 49 16.24 1.68 4.08
N VAL A 50 15.45 2.50 3.41
CA VAL A 50 15.97 3.38 2.34
C VAL A 50 16.68 4.57 2.96
N ASN A 51 17.79 5.01 2.38
CA ASN A 51 18.45 6.25 2.79
C ASN A 51 17.50 7.44 2.56
N LYS A 52 17.39 8.34 3.53
CA LYS A 52 16.49 9.50 3.47
C LYS A 52 16.82 10.51 2.36
N GLU A 53 18.03 10.46 1.83
CA GLU A 53 18.48 11.35 0.74
C GLU A 53 17.98 10.90 -0.63
N SER A 54 17.58 9.65 -0.77
CA SER A 54 17.09 9.07 -2.04
C SER A 54 15.58 9.06 -2.09
N GLU A 55 15.01 9.51 -3.20
CA GLU A 55 13.56 9.52 -3.41
C GLU A 55 13.15 8.47 -4.43
N TYR A 56 12.58 7.37 -3.92
CA TYR A 56 11.94 6.35 -4.74
C TYR A 56 10.44 6.52 -4.62
N ILE A 57 9.81 6.98 -5.70
CA ILE A 57 8.39 7.33 -5.73
C ILE A 57 7.63 6.35 -6.60
N LEU A 58 6.76 5.55 -5.97
CA LEU A 58 5.76 4.74 -6.65
C LEU A 58 4.48 5.56 -6.82
N GLN A 59 4.12 5.86 -8.05
CA GLN A 59 2.87 6.52 -8.39
C GLN A 59 1.89 5.49 -8.95
N LEU A 60 0.70 5.41 -8.36
CA LEU A 60 -0.42 4.61 -8.82
C LEU A 60 -1.52 5.54 -9.30
N ASP A 61 -2.03 5.33 -10.50
CA ASP A 61 -3.16 6.10 -11.02
C ASP A 61 -4.44 5.26 -11.11
N ASN A 62 -5.57 5.93 -11.27
CA ASN A 62 -6.87 5.27 -11.34
C ASN A 62 -7.16 4.58 -12.67
N THR A 63 -6.27 4.66 -13.65
CA THR A 63 -6.38 3.95 -14.94
C THR A 63 -5.72 2.57 -14.91
N GLY A 64 -5.06 2.20 -13.80
CA GLY A 64 -4.33 0.95 -13.66
C GLY A 64 -2.91 1.00 -14.21
N VAL A 65 -2.36 2.20 -14.39
CA VAL A 65 -0.97 2.41 -14.77
C VAL A 65 -0.16 2.83 -13.54
N PHE A 66 1.07 2.35 -13.45
CA PHE A 66 2.00 2.80 -12.43
C PHE A 66 3.32 3.29 -13.03
N SER A 67 3.98 4.16 -12.30
CA SER A 67 5.38 4.51 -12.52
C SER A 67 6.12 4.51 -11.18
N CYS A 68 7.39 4.09 -11.21
CA CYS A 68 8.27 4.19 -10.06
C CYS A 68 9.55 4.90 -10.48
N THR A 69 9.78 6.08 -9.91
CA THR A 69 11.03 6.83 -10.12
C THR A 69 12.09 6.27 -9.18
N THR A 70 13.28 6.01 -9.72
CA THR A 70 14.46 5.57 -8.97
C THR A 70 15.57 6.61 -9.11
N ASP A 71 16.76 6.33 -8.57
CA ASP A 71 17.89 7.29 -8.67
C ASP A 71 18.23 7.66 -10.12
N CYS A 72 18.02 6.76 -11.04
CA CYS A 72 18.54 6.86 -12.39
C CYS A 72 17.53 6.43 -13.45
N ASN A 73 16.68 5.48 -13.14
CA ASN A 73 15.73 4.89 -14.06
C ASN A 73 14.30 5.17 -13.66
N THR A 74 13.38 4.88 -14.57
CA THR A 74 11.95 4.83 -14.31
C THR A 74 11.43 3.46 -14.62
N ILE A 75 10.73 2.86 -13.68
CA ILE A 75 10.01 1.60 -13.83
C ILE A 75 8.55 1.95 -14.11
N THR A 76 7.97 1.34 -15.12
CA THR A 76 6.57 1.57 -15.50
C THR A 76 5.86 0.24 -15.75
N GLY A 77 4.55 0.25 -15.74
CA GLY A 77 3.75 -0.91 -16.05
C GLY A 77 2.28 -0.72 -15.70
N SER A 78 1.59 -1.82 -15.57
CA SER A 78 0.17 -1.85 -15.23
C SER A 78 -0.06 -2.55 -13.89
N PHE A 79 -1.18 -2.25 -13.26
CA PHE A 79 -1.61 -2.96 -12.08
C PHE A 79 -3.12 -3.18 -12.09
N GLU A 80 -3.55 -4.23 -11.40
CA GLU A 80 -4.95 -4.53 -11.12
C GLU A 80 -5.18 -4.52 -9.61
N LYS A 81 -6.32 -3.98 -9.22
CA LYS A 81 -6.78 -3.90 -7.83
C LYS A 81 -8.14 -4.56 -7.69
N SER A 82 -8.32 -5.41 -6.67
CA SER A 82 -9.62 -5.96 -6.28
C SER A 82 -9.68 -6.10 -4.77
N LYS A 83 -10.50 -5.28 -4.10
CA LYS A 83 -10.50 -5.17 -2.63
C LYS A 83 -9.09 -4.84 -2.13
N ASN A 84 -8.47 -5.74 -1.36
CA ASN A 84 -7.10 -5.62 -0.88
C ASN A 84 -6.07 -6.37 -1.75
N ALA A 85 -6.49 -7.07 -2.79
CA ALA A 85 -5.58 -7.66 -3.76
C ALA A 85 -4.98 -6.59 -4.67
N LEU A 86 -3.69 -6.72 -4.95
CA LEU A 86 -2.94 -5.85 -5.83
C LEU A 86 -1.93 -6.67 -6.63
N LYS A 87 -1.91 -6.51 -7.94
CA LYS A 87 -1.03 -7.25 -8.84
C LYS A 87 -0.41 -6.31 -9.86
N PHE A 88 0.90 -6.36 -9.97
CA PHE A 88 1.67 -5.62 -10.96
C PHE A 88 2.05 -6.53 -12.13
N PHE A 89 1.99 -6.01 -13.35
CA PHE A 89 2.33 -6.73 -14.58
C PHE A 89 2.75 -5.78 -15.70
N SER A 90 3.20 -6.33 -16.84
CA SER A 90 3.72 -5.56 -17.98
C SER A 90 4.81 -4.56 -17.57
N ILE A 91 5.70 -5.00 -16.68
CA ILE A 91 6.75 -4.16 -16.09
C ILE A 91 7.84 -3.94 -17.09
N SER A 92 8.20 -2.68 -17.32
CA SER A 92 9.34 -2.24 -18.12
C SER A 92 10.11 -1.15 -17.37
N PHE A 93 11.36 -0.97 -17.73
CA PHE A 93 12.21 0.05 -17.11
C PHE A 93 13.26 0.56 -18.10
N THR A 94 13.73 1.78 -17.88
CA THR A 94 14.86 2.33 -18.61
C THR A 94 16.15 1.66 -18.12
N GLU A 95 17.14 1.52 -18.99
CA GLU A 95 18.38 0.78 -18.70
C GLU A 95 19.61 1.73 -18.68
N LEU A 96 19.54 2.81 -17.93
CA LEU A 96 20.70 3.63 -17.66
C LEU A 96 21.56 2.95 -16.59
N ALA A 97 22.87 2.88 -16.82
CA ALA A 97 23.82 2.34 -15.86
C ALA A 97 24.17 3.41 -14.82
N CYS A 98 23.99 3.09 -13.55
CA CYS A 98 24.30 3.95 -12.41
C CYS A 98 25.11 3.20 -11.37
N ASP A 99 25.84 3.94 -10.52
CA ASP A 99 26.80 3.36 -9.58
C ASP A 99 26.16 2.44 -8.53
N ASN A 100 24.92 2.71 -8.13
CA ASN A 100 24.21 1.88 -7.14
C ASN A 100 22.79 1.57 -7.58
N MET A 101 22.59 0.40 -8.14
CA MET A 101 21.29 -0.08 -8.63
C MET A 101 20.63 -1.13 -7.72
N MET A 102 21.10 -1.29 -6.50
CA MET A 102 20.59 -2.36 -5.60
C MET A 102 19.10 -2.18 -5.29
N ILE A 103 18.66 -0.97 -4.96
CA ILE A 103 17.26 -0.69 -4.62
C ILE A 103 16.39 -0.85 -5.86
N GLU A 104 16.78 -0.29 -6.99
CA GLU A 104 16.07 -0.42 -8.27
C GLU A 104 15.88 -1.88 -8.66
N ARG A 105 16.93 -2.68 -8.64
CA ARG A 105 16.88 -4.13 -8.93
C ARG A 105 15.95 -4.86 -7.95
N SER A 106 15.99 -4.48 -6.68
CA SER A 106 15.08 -5.04 -5.68
C SER A 106 13.62 -4.69 -6.00
N ILE A 107 13.33 -3.44 -6.36
CA ILE A 107 11.97 -3.02 -6.74
C ILE A 107 11.47 -3.82 -7.96
N VAL A 108 12.26 -3.92 -9.02
CA VAL A 108 11.90 -4.69 -10.23
C VAL A 108 11.61 -6.15 -9.89
N PHE A 109 12.39 -6.75 -8.99
CA PHE A 109 12.21 -8.13 -8.55
C PHE A 109 10.96 -8.31 -7.65
N ILE A 110 10.68 -7.33 -6.78
CA ILE A 110 9.58 -7.37 -5.81
C ILE A 110 8.22 -7.18 -6.48
N LEU A 111 8.10 -6.24 -7.41
CA LEU A 111 6.81 -5.86 -7.99
C LEU A 111 5.96 -7.04 -8.49
N PRO A 112 6.48 -8.02 -9.23
CA PRO A 112 5.69 -9.19 -9.68
C PRO A 112 5.24 -10.11 -8.54
N SER A 113 5.92 -10.05 -7.40
CA SER A 113 5.64 -10.88 -6.22
C SER A 113 4.57 -10.31 -5.31
N ILE A 114 4.18 -9.05 -5.49
CA ILE A 114 3.12 -8.40 -4.72
C ILE A 114 1.77 -9.03 -5.06
N LYS A 115 1.00 -9.37 -4.01
CA LYS A 115 -0.34 -9.97 -4.12
C LYS A 115 -1.41 -9.20 -3.36
N SER A 116 -1.01 -8.43 -2.34
CA SER A 116 -1.96 -7.66 -1.55
C SER A 116 -1.35 -6.36 -1.03
N TYR A 117 -2.22 -5.46 -0.59
CA TYR A 117 -1.83 -4.21 0.02
C TYR A 117 -2.70 -3.88 1.23
N GLU A 118 -2.18 -3.03 2.08
CA GLU A 118 -2.88 -2.44 3.22
C GLU A 118 -2.49 -0.97 3.33
N ILE A 119 -3.46 -0.10 3.61
CA ILE A 119 -3.21 1.31 3.91
C ILE A 119 -3.53 1.53 5.38
N MET A 120 -2.53 1.99 6.14
CA MET A 120 -2.65 2.30 7.56
C MET A 120 -2.67 3.82 7.74
N ASP A 121 -3.61 4.31 8.55
CA ASP A 121 -3.75 5.73 8.93
C ASP A 121 -3.75 6.70 7.73
N ASP A 122 -4.27 6.27 6.57
CA ASP A 122 -4.25 7.02 5.30
C ASP A 122 -2.87 7.56 4.88
N SER A 123 -1.80 7.06 5.46
CA SER A 123 -0.45 7.58 5.28
C SER A 123 0.63 6.55 4.98
N ILE A 124 0.40 5.29 5.29
CA ILE A 124 1.36 4.21 5.10
C ILE A 124 0.75 3.15 4.20
N LEU A 125 1.43 2.85 3.09
CA LEU A 125 1.10 1.75 2.19
C LEU A 125 2.05 0.59 2.45
N VAL A 126 1.49 -0.58 2.76
CA VAL A 126 2.22 -1.83 2.94
C VAL A 126 1.88 -2.78 1.80
N LEU A 127 2.89 -3.26 1.10
CA LEU A 127 2.76 -4.23 -0.01
C LEU A 127 3.28 -5.59 0.44
N LYS A 128 2.48 -6.64 0.20
CA LYS A 128 2.73 -7.99 0.72
C LYS A 128 2.71 -9.04 -0.38
N ASP A 129 3.44 -10.16 -0.15
CA ASP A 129 3.37 -11.35 -0.99
C ASP A 129 2.12 -12.21 -0.68
N ASP A 130 2.04 -13.39 -1.28
CA ASP A 130 0.95 -14.36 -1.10
C ASP A 130 0.94 -15.03 0.29
N ASN A 131 2.07 -15.02 1.01
CA ASN A 131 2.19 -15.51 2.37
C ASN A 131 1.94 -14.42 3.43
N GLY A 132 1.71 -13.18 3.00
CA GLY A 132 1.51 -12.03 3.88
C GLY A 132 2.82 -11.40 4.39
N HIS A 133 3.99 -11.79 3.87
CA HIS A 133 5.24 -11.12 4.21
C HIS A 133 5.27 -9.73 3.59
N ILE A 134 5.72 -8.77 4.37
CA ILE A 134 5.87 -7.39 3.89
C ILE A 134 7.07 -7.32 2.94
N LEU A 135 6.83 -6.86 1.72
CA LEU A 135 7.84 -6.67 0.69
C LEU A 135 8.27 -5.20 0.57
N MET A 136 7.35 -4.27 0.75
CA MET A 136 7.62 -2.83 0.71
C MET A 136 6.74 -2.09 1.71
N GLU A 137 7.30 -1.03 2.30
CA GLU A 137 6.60 -0.06 3.14
C GLU A 137 6.85 1.34 2.57
N LEU A 138 5.78 2.06 2.28
CA LEU A 138 5.81 3.36 1.63
C LEU A 138 4.96 4.36 2.42
N THR A 139 5.29 5.64 2.32
CA THR A 139 4.52 6.74 2.93
C THR A 139 4.05 7.72 1.86
N LYS A 140 3.01 8.47 2.15
CA LYS A 140 2.58 9.58 1.30
C LYS A 140 3.46 10.80 1.44
#